data_f224e853bb6d015720bbb65eaf00c823
#
_entry.id   f224e853bb6d015720bbb65eaf00c823
#
_cell.length_a   1.000
_cell.length_b   1.000
_cell.length_c   1.000
_cell.angle_alpha   90.00
_cell.angle_beta   90.00
_cell.angle_gamma   90.00
#
_symmetry.space_group_name_H-M   'P 1'
#
loop_
_entity.id
_entity.type
_entity.pdbx_description
1 polymer ?
#
loop_
_entity_poly.entity_id
_entity_poly.type
_entity_poly.pdbx_seq_one_letter_code
_entity_poly.pdbx_strand_id
1 'polypeptide(L)'
;KDEYTYMHSVSVCALMIALAKQMQLDEQQTQQAGIAGLLHDIGKMAMPEKILNKPGALTAEEFSTIRLHPERGHAILTKNGFTAEGALDVCLHHHEKIDGSGYPYGLKGEQISQLARMGAVCDVYDAITSNRPYKNGWDAADSLARMAKWEGHFDTAIFHAFVKMVGIYPLGSLVRLQSGRLGVIVEQNPQSLTRPLLKVFFSTRTNMPIPIQLLDLSKSGQTDTIVNREDPQKWQFSNLNALWQE
;
A
#
# COMPACT_ATOMS: atom_id res chain seq x y z
N LYS A 1 -0.12 -11.71 -16.99
CA LYS A 1 0.92 -11.07 -16.16
C LYS A 1 1.10 -9.59 -16.48
N ASP A 2 0.85 -9.16 -17.70
CA ASP A 2 0.75 -7.74 -18.06
C ASP A 2 -0.35 -7.05 -17.26
N GLU A 3 -1.45 -7.76 -17.03
CA GLU A 3 -2.56 -7.30 -16.19
C GLU A 3 -2.13 -7.02 -14.74
N TYR A 4 -1.27 -7.87 -14.14
CA TYR A 4 -0.77 -7.62 -12.78
C TYR A 4 0.10 -6.36 -12.71
N THR A 5 1.06 -6.20 -13.63
CA THR A 5 1.93 -5.02 -13.68
C THR A 5 1.11 -3.75 -13.90
N TYR A 6 0.11 -3.82 -14.77
CA TYR A 6 -0.81 -2.71 -15.01
C TYR A 6 -1.61 -2.35 -13.75
N MET A 7 -2.24 -3.35 -13.10
CA MET A 7 -3.02 -3.12 -11.88
C MET A 7 -2.17 -2.59 -10.74
N HIS A 8 -0.92 -3.09 -10.60
CA HIS A 8 0.05 -2.56 -9.65
C HIS A 8 0.33 -1.07 -9.89
N SER A 9 0.62 -0.68 -11.14
CA SER A 9 0.87 0.73 -11.48
C SER A 9 -0.35 1.61 -11.20
N VAL A 10 -1.58 1.13 -11.47
CA VAL A 10 -2.82 1.86 -11.14
C VAL A 10 -2.99 1.99 -9.62
N SER A 11 -2.72 0.93 -8.87
CA SER A 11 -2.77 0.96 -7.40
C SER A 11 -1.76 1.93 -6.81
N VAL A 12 -0.51 1.89 -7.28
CA VAL A 12 0.53 2.83 -6.83
C VAL A 12 0.18 4.27 -7.20
N CYS A 13 -0.39 4.52 -8.38
CA CYS A 13 -0.92 5.83 -8.76
C CYS A 13 -1.96 6.33 -7.75
N ALA A 14 -2.96 5.50 -7.42
CA ALA A 14 -4.01 5.86 -6.46
C ALA A 14 -3.44 6.12 -5.05
N LEU A 15 -2.50 5.29 -4.59
CA LEU A 15 -1.82 5.47 -3.31
C LEU A 15 -0.99 6.76 -3.27
N MET A 16 -0.26 7.07 -4.34
CA MET A 16 0.53 8.30 -4.46
C MET A 16 -0.36 9.55 -4.41
N ILE A 17 -1.50 9.55 -5.10
CA ILE A 17 -2.48 10.65 -5.06
C ILE A 17 -3.04 10.82 -3.64
N ALA A 18 -3.44 9.73 -3.00
CA ALA A 18 -3.98 9.76 -1.65
C ALA A 18 -2.94 10.25 -0.62
N LEU A 19 -1.69 9.80 -0.75
CA LEU A 19 -0.58 10.22 0.11
C LEU A 19 -0.24 11.70 -0.11
N ALA A 20 -0.23 12.19 -1.35
CA ALA A 20 -0.03 13.60 -1.67
C ALA A 20 -1.08 14.49 -0.98
N LYS A 21 -2.35 14.09 -1.06
CA LYS A 21 -3.46 14.79 -0.35
C LYS A 21 -3.29 14.72 1.18
N GLN A 22 -2.91 13.57 1.73
CA GLN A 22 -2.65 13.42 3.16
C GLN A 22 -1.50 14.31 3.64
N MET A 23 -0.51 14.55 2.79
CA MET A 23 0.63 15.44 3.04
C MET A 23 0.33 16.90 2.68
N GLN A 24 -0.91 17.21 2.28
CA GLN A 24 -1.38 18.56 1.93
C GLN A 24 -0.60 19.19 0.76
N LEU A 25 -0.15 18.37 -0.18
CA LEU A 25 0.43 18.85 -1.43
C LEU A 25 -0.66 19.51 -2.28
N ASP A 26 -0.28 20.51 -3.07
CA ASP A 26 -1.21 21.20 -3.94
C ASP A 26 -1.74 20.29 -5.10
N GLU A 27 -2.69 20.80 -5.87
CA GLU A 27 -3.35 20.02 -6.94
C GLU A 27 -2.34 19.59 -8.03
N GLN A 28 -1.42 20.48 -8.39
CA GLN A 28 -0.40 20.19 -9.40
C GLN A 28 0.58 19.11 -8.92
N GLN A 29 1.05 19.23 -7.69
CA GLN A 29 1.92 18.22 -7.05
C GLN A 29 1.20 16.88 -6.90
N THR A 30 -0.10 16.90 -6.54
CA THR A 30 -0.93 15.69 -6.43
C THR A 30 -1.10 15.00 -7.77
N GLN A 31 -1.32 15.76 -8.84
CA GLN A 31 -1.39 15.22 -10.21
C GLN A 31 -0.04 14.61 -10.64
N GLN A 32 1.06 15.31 -10.36
CA GLN A 32 2.41 14.79 -10.63
C GLN A 32 2.69 13.49 -9.89
N ALA A 33 2.28 13.39 -8.61
CA ALA A 33 2.40 12.17 -7.82
C ALA A 33 1.65 11.00 -8.48
N GLY A 34 0.42 11.23 -8.95
CA GLY A 34 -0.36 10.20 -9.66
C GLY A 34 0.32 9.72 -10.93
N ILE A 35 0.77 10.64 -11.78
CA ILE A 35 1.49 10.31 -13.03
C ILE A 35 2.78 9.54 -12.71
N ALA A 36 3.53 9.97 -11.70
CA ALA A 36 4.74 9.31 -11.26
C ALA A 36 4.49 7.87 -10.81
N GLY A 37 3.45 7.65 -9.98
CA GLY A 37 3.05 6.31 -9.54
C GLY A 37 2.60 5.41 -10.70
N LEU A 38 1.93 5.97 -11.71
CA LEU A 38 1.52 5.20 -12.89
C LEU A 38 2.70 4.73 -13.74
N LEU A 39 3.76 5.54 -13.84
CA LEU A 39 4.89 5.32 -14.74
C LEU A 39 6.13 4.77 -14.05
N HIS A 40 6.15 4.62 -12.71
CA HIS A 40 7.36 4.25 -11.96
C HIS A 40 8.04 2.98 -12.49
N ASP A 41 7.24 2.01 -12.91
CA ASP A 41 7.67 0.68 -13.33
C ASP A 41 7.70 0.46 -14.85
N ILE A 42 7.55 1.52 -15.66
CA ILE A 42 7.50 1.41 -17.13
C ILE A 42 8.72 0.68 -17.72
N GLY A 43 9.87 0.76 -17.06
CA GLY A 43 11.09 0.10 -17.47
C GLY A 43 11.05 -1.43 -17.41
N LYS A 44 10.08 -2.02 -16.69
CA LYS A 44 9.85 -3.47 -16.69
C LYS A 44 9.50 -4.00 -18.07
N MET A 45 8.96 -3.17 -18.97
CA MET A 45 8.71 -3.51 -20.38
C MET A 45 10.01 -3.85 -21.14
N ALA A 46 11.17 -3.33 -20.70
CA ALA A 46 12.46 -3.60 -21.31
C ALA A 46 13.21 -4.78 -20.64
N MET A 47 12.58 -5.45 -19.67
CA MET A 47 13.19 -6.58 -18.96
C MET A 47 12.85 -7.90 -19.64
N PRO A 48 13.73 -8.92 -19.54
CA PRO A 48 13.45 -10.23 -20.12
C PRO A 48 12.23 -10.88 -19.46
N GLU A 49 11.24 -11.28 -20.26
CA GLU A 49 10.01 -11.91 -19.78
C GLU A 49 10.27 -13.14 -18.92
N LYS A 50 11.30 -13.94 -19.25
CA LYS A 50 11.70 -15.13 -18.48
C LYS A 50 12.06 -14.80 -17.03
N ILE A 51 12.63 -13.62 -16.78
CA ILE A 51 13.00 -13.16 -15.44
C ILE A 51 11.77 -12.57 -14.73
N LEU A 52 11.03 -11.69 -15.42
CA LEU A 52 9.81 -11.10 -14.87
C LEU A 52 8.77 -12.15 -14.47
N ASN A 53 8.70 -13.21 -15.27
CA ASN A 53 7.70 -14.26 -15.16
C ASN A 53 8.17 -15.49 -14.40
N LYS A 54 9.38 -15.47 -13.85
CA LYS A 54 9.94 -16.61 -13.13
C LYS A 54 9.10 -16.94 -11.88
N PRO A 55 8.67 -18.18 -11.71
CA PRO A 55 8.09 -18.61 -10.45
C PRO A 55 9.18 -18.76 -9.38
N GLY A 56 8.99 -18.15 -8.21
CA GLY A 56 9.92 -18.23 -7.09
C GLY A 56 10.96 -17.10 -7.05
N ALA A 57 12.03 -17.30 -6.29
CA ALA A 57 13.08 -16.30 -6.08
C ALA A 57 13.98 -16.15 -7.32
N LEU A 58 14.43 -14.92 -7.56
CA LEU A 58 15.43 -14.62 -8.59
C LEU A 58 16.83 -15.02 -8.10
N THR A 59 17.71 -15.44 -9.02
CA THR A 59 19.14 -15.56 -8.73
C THR A 59 19.76 -14.17 -8.57
N ALA A 60 21.00 -14.09 -8.10
CA ALA A 60 21.71 -12.81 -7.97
C ALA A 60 21.87 -12.10 -9.34
N GLU A 61 22.16 -12.85 -10.40
CA GLU A 61 22.30 -12.33 -11.77
C GLU A 61 20.97 -11.83 -12.33
N GLU A 62 19.88 -12.60 -12.11
CA GLU A 62 18.54 -12.20 -12.51
C GLU A 62 18.09 -10.95 -11.76
N PHE A 63 18.38 -10.88 -10.46
CA PHE A 63 18.07 -9.71 -9.65
C PHE A 63 18.87 -8.48 -10.13
N SER A 64 20.15 -8.65 -10.46
CA SER A 64 20.97 -7.56 -11.05
C SER A 64 20.37 -7.05 -12.36
N THR A 65 19.80 -7.94 -13.18
CA THR A 65 19.11 -7.56 -14.40
C THR A 65 17.85 -6.77 -14.12
N ILE A 66 17.02 -7.20 -13.17
CA ILE A 66 15.77 -6.49 -12.81
C ILE A 66 16.09 -5.10 -12.24
N ARG A 67 17.16 -4.94 -11.48
CA ARG A 67 17.57 -3.64 -10.93
C ARG A 67 17.86 -2.56 -12.00
N LEU A 68 17.95 -2.93 -13.26
CA LEU A 68 18.13 -1.97 -14.37
C LEU A 68 16.80 -1.32 -14.82
N HIS A 69 15.61 -1.81 -14.36
CA HIS A 69 14.35 -1.26 -14.85
C HIS A 69 14.14 0.23 -14.53
N PRO A 70 14.62 0.83 -13.40
CA PRO A 70 14.49 2.27 -13.19
C PRO A 70 15.22 3.09 -14.28
N GLU A 71 16.46 2.75 -14.57
CA GLU A 71 17.26 3.43 -15.60
C GLU A 71 16.68 3.21 -17.00
N ARG A 72 16.19 1.99 -17.29
CA ARG A 72 15.52 1.67 -18.56
C ARG A 72 14.22 2.42 -18.72
N GLY A 73 13.43 2.55 -17.64
CA GLY A 73 12.19 3.32 -17.63
C GLY A 73 12.44 4.80 -17.87
N HIS A 74 13.40 5.38 -17.17
CA HIS A 74 13.82 6.76 -17.38
C HIS A 74 14.26 7.00 -18.83
N ALA A 75 15.08 6.11 -19.39
CA ALA A 75 15.53 6.22 -20.79
C ALA A 75 14.37 6.11 -21.79
N ILE A 76 13.40 5.21 -21.56
CA ILE A 76 12.19 5.09 -22.39
C ILE A 76 11.39 6.39 -22.37
N LEU A 77 11.10 6.92 -21.18
CA LEU A 77 10.32 8.15 -21.04
C LEU A 77 11.01 9.35 -21.70
N THR A 78 12.30 9.55 -21.43
CA THR A 78 13.07 10.66 -21.97
C THR A 78 13.19 10.57 -23.50
N LYS A 79 13.46 9.39 -24.06
CA LYS A 79 13.53 9.17 -25.50
C LYS A 79 12.22 9.49 -26.22
N ASN A 80 11.09 9.31 -25.57
CA ASN A 80 9.76 9.60 -26.10
C ASN A 80 9.29 11.03 -25.79
N GLY A 81 10.17 11.91 -25.36
CA GLY A 81 9.87 13.34 -25.15
C GLY A 81 9.06 13.63 -23.90
N PHE A 82 9.00 12.70 -22.94
CA PHE A 82 8.33 12.92 -21.65
C PHE A 82 9.16 13.88 -20.78
N THR A 83 8.55 14.94 -20.29
CA THR A 83 9.24 16.06 -19.62
C THR A 83 8.78 16.32 -18.18
N ALA A 84 7.85 15.53 -17.63
CA ALA A 84 7.43 15.68 -16.24
C ALA A 84 8.54 15.20 -15.30
N GLU A 85 9.37 16.12 -14.81
CA GLU A 85 10.55 15.84 -13.99
C GLU A 85 10.25 14.95 -12.79
N GLY A 86 9.14 15.21 -12.07
CA GLY A 86 8.75 14.40 -10.91
C GLY A 86 8.50 12.93 -11.26
N ALA A 87 7.89 12.64 -12.41
CA ALA A 87 7.66 11.26 -12.83
C ALA A 87 8.94 10.58 -13.33
N LEU A 88 9.83 11.31 -14.02
CA LEU A 88 11.15 10.82 -14.40
C LEU A 88 11.98 10.47 -13.17
N ASP A 89 11.93 11.31 -12.15
CA ASP A 89 12.66 11.13 -10.90
C ASP A 89 12.12 9.91 -10.11
N VAL A 90 10.82 9.77 -9.95
CA VAL A 90 10.23 8.59 -9.28
C VAL A 90 10.54 7.31 -10.05
N CYS A 91 10.40 7.33 -11.37
CA CYS A 91 10.77 6.18 -12.21
C CYS A 91 12.22 5.73 -11.96
N LEU A 92 13.12 6.66 -11.78
CA LEU A 92 14.55 6.39 -11.57
C LEU A 92 14.90 5.99 -10.14
N HIS A 93 14.23 6.58 -9.12
CA HIS A 93 14.68 6.54 -7.74
C HIS A 93 13.71 5.85 -6.75
N HIS A 94 12.57 5.28 -7.18
CA HIS A 94 11.59 4.65 -6.26
C HIS A 94 12.13 3.44 -5.50
N HIS A 95 13.28 2.90 -5.89
CA HIS A 95 13.98 1.83 -5.17
C HIS A 95 15.19 2.32 -4.35
N GLU A 96 15.41 3.62 -4.29
CA GLU A 96 16.38 4.16 -3.35
C GLU A 96 15.86 4.05 -1.91
N LYS A 97 16.77 3.95 -0.94
CA LYS A 97 16.46 3.84 0.48
C LYS A 97 17.13 4.97 1.25
N ILE A 98 16.50 5.42 2.32
CA ILE A 98 16.99 6.56 3.11
C ILE A 98 18.42 6.36 3.63
N ASP A 99 18.81 5.12 3.93
CA ASP A 99 20.17 4.77 4.39
C ASP A 99 21.21 4.67 3.27
N GLY A 100 20.79 4.73 2.00
CA GLY A 100 21.65 4.60 0.81
C GLY A 100 21.96 3.16 0.41
N SER A 101 21.28 2.17 0.98
CA SER A 101 21.39 0.76 0.57
C SER A 101 20.50 0.41 -0.64
N GLY A 102 19.80 1.42 -1.20
CA GLY A 102 18.94 1.29 -2.36
C GLY A 102 19.68 1.20 -3.69
N TYR A 103 18.95 1.38 -4.76
CA TYR A 103 19.47 1.41 -6.13
C TYR A 103 18.62 2.33 -7.03
N PRO A 104 19.14 2.82 -8.17
CA PRO A 104 20.40 2.44 -8.83
C PRO A 104 21.66 3.14 -8.29
N TYR A 105 21.54 4.30 -7.61
CA TYR A 105 22.69 5.15 -7.28
C TYR A 105 23.10 5.15 -5.80
N GLY A 106 22.30 4.55 -4.91
CA GLY A 106 22.55 4.54 -3.47
C GLY A 106 22.43 5.93 -2.84
N LEU A 107 21.46 6.73 -3.30
CA LEU A 107 21.15 8.05 -2.76
C LEU A 107 20.71 7.95 -1.31
N LYS A 108 21.03 8.99 -0.49
CA LYS A 108 20.70 9.00 0.94
C LYS A 108 19.85 10.22 1.34
N GLY A 109 18.89 9.98 2.22
CA GLY A 109 18.14 11.05 2.87
C GLY A 109 17.53 12.02 1.86
N GLU A 110 17.91 13.30 1.98
CA GLU A 110 17.38 14.39 1.15
C GLU A 110 17.90 14.40 -0.31
N GLN A 111 18.88 13.58 -0.64
CA GLN A 111 19.26 13.37 -2.04
C GLN A 111 18.16 12.69 -2.85
N ILE A 112 17.27 11.96 -2.17
CA ILE A 112 16.08 11.35 -2.77
C ILE A 112 14.94 12.36 -2.67
N SER A 113 14.31 12.70 -3.79
CA SER A 113 13.20 13.66 -3.78
C SER A 113 12.03 13.19 -2.92
N GLN A 114 11.21 14.13 -2.49
CA GLN A 114 10.00 13.80 -1.73
C GLN A 114 9.09 12.84 -2.50
N LEU A 115 8.88 13.07 -3.80
CA LEU A 115 8.05 12.19 -4.66
C LEU A 115 8.63 10.78 -4.78
N ALA A 116 9.95 10.63 -4.93
CA ALA A 116 10.60 9.31 -5.00
C ALA A 116 10.50 8.57 -3.66
N ARG A 117 10.66 9.28 -2.51
CA ARG A 117 10.43 8.71 -1.18
C ARG A 117 8.97 8.26 -0.96
N MET A 118 8.00 9.02 -1.50
CA MET A 118 6.58 8.62 -1.49
C MET A 118 6.37 7.39 -2.36
N GLY A 119 6.95 7.36 -3.55
CA GLY A 119 6.91 6.22 -4.47
C GLY A 119 7.43 4.94 -3.82
N ALA A 120 8.57 5.01 -3.14
CA ALA A 120 9.15 3.85 -2.43
C ALA A 120 8.21 3.23 -1.39
N VAL A 121 7.47 4.04 -0.63
CA VAL A 121 6.49 3.54 0.36
C VAL A 121 5.29 2.91 -0.33
N CYS A 122 4.73 3.59 -1.34
CA CYS A 122 3.52 3.13 -2.05
C CYS A 122 3.78 1.85 -2.85
N ASP A 123 4.90 1.78 -3.58
CA ASP A 123 5.31 0.60 -4.36
C ASP A 123 5.46 -0.64 -3.46
N VAL A 124 6.26 -0.52 -2.40
CA VAL A 124 6.50 -1.65 -1.49
C VAL A 124 5.21 -2.10 -0.82
N TYR A 125 4.36 -1.17 -0.37
CA TYR A 125 3.10 -1.52 0.27
C TYR A 125 2.18 -2.29 -0.68
N ASP A 126 1.96 -1.79 -1.91
CA ASP A 126 1.15 -2.50 -2.89
C ASP A 126 1.77 -3.86 -3.25
N ALA A 127 3.08 -3.91 -3.45
CA ALA A 127 3.77 -5.15 -3.81
C ALA A 127 3.63 -6.27 -2.77
N ILE A 128 3.48 -5.94 -1.47
CA ILE A 128 3.35 -6.95 -0.41
C ILE A 128 1.89 -7.23 -0.03
N THR A 129 0.95 -6.32 -0.28
CA THR A 129 -0.48 -6.47 0.07
C THR A 129 -1.32 -7.01 -1.08
N SER A 130 -0.89 -6.82 -2.33
CA SER A 130 -1.62 -7.30 -3.50
C SER A 130 -1.51 -8.81 -3.69
N ASN A 131 -2.63 -9.46 -4.06
CA ASN A 131 -2.65 -10.87 -4.43
C ASN A 131 -1.91 -11.06 -5.75
N ARG A 132 -1.00 -12.03 -5.78
CA ARG A 132 -0.29 -12.46 -6.98
C ARG A 132 -0.73 -13.87 -7.38
N PRO A 133 -0.61 -14.27 -8.65
CA PRO A 133 -1.05 -15.59 -9.11
C PRO A 133 -0.49 -16.77 -8.31
N TYR A 134 0.64 -16.57 -7.62
CA TYR A 134 1.33 -17.62 -6.86
C TYR A 134 1.49 -17.30 -5.37
N LYS A 135 0.95 -16.16 -4.89
CA LYS A 135 1.10 -15.74 -3.49
C LYS A 135 -0.03 -14.79 -3.10
N ASN A 136 -0.72 -15.12 -2.03
CA ASN A 136 -1.65 -14.17 -1.40
C ASN A 136 -0.88 -12.98 -0.83
N GLY A 137 -1.44 -11.79 -1.00
CA GLY A 137 -0.94 -10.58 -0.35
C GLY A 137 -0.94 -10.72 1.18
N TRP A 138 -0.04 -10.01 1.82
CA TRP A 138 -0.05 -9.92 3.26
C TRP A 138 -1.22 -9.07 3.73
N ASP A 139 -1.65 -9.32 4.94
CA ASP A 139 -2.57 -8.44 5.63
C ASP A 139 -2.03 -7.00 5.69
N ALA A 140 -2.92 -6.01 5.47
CA ALA A 140 -2.52 -4.61 5.39
C ALA A 140 -1.89 -4.09 6.71
N ALA A 141 -2.47 -4.44 7.87
CA ALA A 141 -1.91 -4.00 9.15
C ALA A 141 -0.59 -4.72 9.47
N ASP A 142 -0.49 -6.02 9.18
CA ASP A 142 0.76 -6.77 9.31
C ASP A 142 1.84 -6.22 8.38
N SER A 143 1.47 -5.80 7.18
CA SER A 143 2.38 -5.14 6.22
C SER A 143 2.94 -3.84 6.78
N LEU A 144 2.08 -2.96 7.28
CA LEU A 144 2.50 -1.70 7.89
C LEU A 144 3.39 -1.95 9.13
N ALA A 145 3.03 -2.92 9.98
CA ALA A 145 3.82 -3.26 11.16
C ALA A 145 5.22 -3.82 10.80
N ARG A 146 5.34 -4.56 9.70
CA ARG A 146 6.62 -5.06 9.18
C ARG A 146 7.43 -3.94 8.54
N MET A 147 6.81 -3.11 7.68
CA MET A 147 7.45 -1.96 7.05
C MET A 147 8.02 -0.99 8.11
N ALA A 148 7.31 -0.77 9.22
CA ALA A 148 7.77 0.06 10.34
C ALA A 148 9.07 -0.46 11.01
N LYS A 149 9.37 -1.76 10.89
CA LYS A 149 10.59 -2.38 11.44
C LYS A 149 11.78 -2.36 10.49
N TRP A 150 11.60 -1.93 9.25
CA TRP A 150 12.68 -1.85 8.27
C TRP A 150 13.44 -0.53 8.44
N GLU A 151 14.38 -0.54 9.38
CA GLU A 151 15.22 0.62 9.68
C GLU A 151 15.98 1.11 8.43
N GLY A 152 16.01 2.41 8.23
CA GLY A 152 16.71 3.03 7.11
C GLY A 152 16.09 2.84 5.72
N HIS A 153 14.97 2.13 5.62
CA HIS A 153 14.32 1.89 4.32
C HIS A 153 13.52 3.12 3.86
N PHE A 154 12.63 3.61 4.69
CA PHE A 154 11.68 4.68 4.36
C PHE A 154 11.97 5.98 5.11
N ASP A 155 11.55 7.09 4.51
CA ASP A 155 11.41 8.35 5.21
C ASP A 155 10.35 8.24 6.30
N THR A 156 10.72 8.54 7.54
CA THR A 156 9.85 8.35 8.70
C THR A 156 8.60 9.24 8.65
N ALA A 157 8.73 10.50 8.22
CA ALA A 157 7.61 11.44 8.14
C ALA A 157 6.62 11.02 7.04
N ILE A 158 7.12 10.63 5.88
CA ILE A 158 6.31 10.13 4.76
C ILE A 158 5.64 8.81 5.15
N PHE A 159 6.36 7.89 5.78
CA PHE A 159 5.78 6.62 6.22
C PHE A 159 4.68 6.83 7.28
N HIS A 160 4.85 7.75 8.23
CA HIS A 160 3.80 8.10 9.20
C HIS A 160 2.57 8.71 8.51
N ALA A 161 2.76 9.59 7.51
CA ALA A 161 1.67 10.12 6.72
C ALA A 161 0.93 9.00 5.95
N PHE A 162 1.67 8.05 5.40
CA PHE A 162 1.13 6.87 4.72
C PHE A 162 0.31 5.99 5.67
N VAL A 163 0.83 5.66 6.85
CA VAL A 163 0.08 4.90 7.88
C VAL A 163 -1.19 5.63 8.28
N LYS A 164 -1.15 6.95 8.42
CA LYS A 164 -2.31 7.77 8.73
C LYS A 164 -3.36 7.74 7.62
N MET A 165 -2.92 7.74 6.36
CA MET A 165 -3.78 7.69 5.17
C MET A 165 -4.46 6.33 5.01
N VAL A 166 -3.70 5.22 5.10
CA VAL A 166 -4.23 3.86 4.94
C VAL A 166 -5.06 3.45 6.16
N GLY A 167 -4.65 3.90 7.36
CA GLY A 167 -5.21 3.50 8.65
C GLY A 167 -4.68 2.13 9.12
N ILE A 168 -4.72 1.93 10.43
CA ILE A 168 -4.30 0.66 11.05
C ILE A 168 -5.27 -0.47 10.69
N TYR A 169 -6.55 -0.13 10.55
CA TYR A 169 -7.61 -1.03 10.13
C TYR A 169 -8.24 -0.50 8.83
N PRO A 170 -7.76 -0.92 7.65
CA PRO A 170 -8.33 -0.47 6.38
C PRO A 170 -9.83 -0.75 6.26
N LEU A 171 -10.52 0.06 5.45
CA LEU A 171 -11.93 -0.16 5.11
C LEU A 171 -12.15 -1.59 4.61
N GLY A 172 -13.25 -2.21 5.00
CA GLY A 172 -13.55 -3.60 4.65
C GLY A 172 -12.84 -4.65 5.52
N SER A 173 -11.93 -4.27 6.43
CA SER A 173 -11.28 -5.23 7.33
C SER A 173 -12.28 -5.86 8.28
N LEU A 174 -12.27 -7.21 8.36
CA LEU A 174 -13.00 -7.96 9.37
C LEU A 174 -12.21 -7.95 10.67
N VAL A 175 -12.83 -7.54 11.77
CA VAL A 175 -12.18 -7.43 13.08
C VAL A 175 -13.02 -8.10 14.17
N ARG A 176 -12.32 -8.59 15.21
CA ARG A 176 -12.93 -9.09 16.45
C ARG A 176 -12.81 -8.03 17.53
N LEU A 177 -13.90 -7.82 18.23
CA LEU A 177 -14.01 -6.94 19.39
C LEU A 177 -13.80 -7.72 20.69
N GLN A 178 -13.41 -7.01 21.74
CA GLN A 178 -13.25 -7.56 23.09
C GLN A 178 -14.56 -8.19 23.60
N SER A 179 -15.70 -7.65 23.21
CA SER A 179 -17.03 -8.23 23.50
C SER A 179 -17.25 -9.61 22.85
N GLY A 180 -16.38 -10.07 21.95
CA GLY A 180 -16.56 -11.30 21.18
C GLY A 180 -17.48 -11.11 19.97
N ARG A 181 -17.72 -9.89 19.51
CA ARG A 181 -18.46 -9.60 18.28
C ARG A 181 -17.50 -9.43 17.11
N LEU A 182 -17.96 -9.75 15.90
CA LEU A 182 -17.26 -9.45 14.66
C LEU A 182 -17.92 -8.28 13.94
N GLY A 183 -17.11 -7.42 13.37
CA GLY A 183 -17.55 -6.29 12.58
C GLY A 183 -16.61 -6.00 11.42
N VAL A 184 -17.13 -5.28 10.44
CA VAL A 184 -16.36 -4.77 9.29
C VAL A 184 -16.15 -3.27 9.47
N ILE A 185 -14.93 -2.81 9.23
CA ILE A 185 -14.58 -1.38 9.24
C ILE A 185 -15.29 -0.69 8.07
N VAL A 186 -16.09 0.33 8.36
CA VAL A 186 -16.85 1.08 7.35
C VAL A 186 -16.36 2.53 7.21
N GLU A 187 -15.71 3.08 8.24
CA GLU A 187 -15.14 4.41 8.20
C GLU A 187 -13.93 4.51 9.14
N GLN A 188 -12.92 5.21 8.69
CA GLN A 188 -11.72 5.49 9.47
C GLN A 188 -11.93 6.72 10.37
N ASN A 189 -11.32 6.72 11.55
CA ASN A 189 -11.27 7.91 12.39
C ASN A 189 -9.89 8.58 12.27
N PRO A 190 -9.78 9.73 11.59
CA PRO A 190 -8.50 10.44 11.42
C PRO A 190 -7.87 10.90 12.75
N GLN A 191 -8.68 11.07 13.80
CA GLN A 191 -8.21 11.52 15.12
C GLN A 191 -7.75 10.35 16.01
N SER A 192 -8.21 9.13 15.71
CA SER A 192 -7.85 7.92 16.45
C SER A 192 -7.89 6.68 15.55
N LEU A 193 -6.75 6.34 14.96
CA LEU A 193 -6.63 5.24 14.00
C LEU A 193 -7.01 3.87 14.57
N THR A 194 -7.05 3.72 15.90
CA THR A 194 -7.45 2.48 16.59
C THR A 194 -8.92 2.43 16.97
N ARG A 195 -9.69 3.51 16.70
CA ARG A 195 -11.10 3.63 17.06
C ARG A 195 -11.98 4.00 15.85
N PRO A 196 -12.02 3.12 14.82
CA PRO A 196 -12.85 3.34 13.64
C PRO A 196 -14.34 3.13 13.91
N LEU A 197 -15.15 3.43 12.88
CA LEU A 197 -16.57 3.08 12.81
C LEU A 197 -16.72 1.68 12.18
N LEU A 198 -17.58 0.84 12.76
CA LEU A 198 -17.79 -0.54 12.31
C LEU A 198 -19.28 -0.83 12.07
N LYS A 199 -19.56 -1.73 11.14
CA LYS A 199 -20.82 -2.48 11.10
C LYS A 199 -20.60 -3.84 11.77
N VAL A 200 -21.15 -4.04 12.95
CA VAL A 200 -21.07 -5.28 13.72
C VAL A 200 -22.25 -6.17 13.32
N PHE A 201 -22.02 -7.45 13.05
CA PHE A 201 -23.03 -8.33 12.44
C PHE A 201 -23.02 -9.79 12.93
N PHE A 202 -22.02 -10.18 13.74
CA PHE A 202 -21.88 -11.57 14.19
C PHE A 202 -21.37 -11.64 15.62
N SER A 203 -21.77 -12.68 16.37
CA SER A 203 -21.31 -12.96 17.74
C SER A 203 -20.51 -14.27 17.76
N THR A 204 -19.24 -14.21 18.15
CA THR A 204 -18.41 -15.40 18.32
C THR A 204 -18.76 -16.21 19.56
N ARG A 205 -19.48 -15.61 20.53
CA ARG A 205 -19.91 -16.30 21.73
C ARG A 205 -21.07 -17.27 21.47
N THR A 206 -22.02 -16.85 20.65
CA THR A 206 -23.15 -17.67 20.25
C THR A 206 -22.94 -18.40 18.94
N ASN A 207 -21.89 -18.02 18.21
CA ASN A 207 -21.58 -18.45 16.86
C ASN A 207 -22.76 -18.21 15.88
N MET A 208 -23.43 -17.07 16.02
CA MET A 208 -24.62 -16.72 15.23
C MET A 208 -24.57 -15.28 14.72
N PRO A 209 -25.21 -15.02 13.55
CA PRO A 209 -25.44 -13.66 13.10
C PRO A 209 -26.25 -12.87 14.15
N ILE A 210 -25.98 -11.57 14.24
CA ILE A 210 -26.73 -10.62 15.05
C ILE A 210 -27.24 -9.49 14.14
N PRO A 211 -28.27 -8.75 14.53
CA PRO A 211 -28.71 -7.59 13.78
C PRO A 211 -27.54 -6.63 13.54
N ILE A 212 -27.43 -6.15 12.31
CA ILE A 212 -26.35 -5.21 11.94
C ILE A 212 -26.47 -3.94 12.76
N GLN A 213 -25.41 -3.58 13.46
CA GLN A 213 -25.32 -2.39 14.29
C GLN A 213 -24.13 -1.56 13.89
N LEU A 214 -24.34 -0.25 13.73
CA LEU A 214 -23.25 0.69 13.55
C LEU A 214 -22.62 0.98 14.91
N LEU A 215 -21.32 0.73 15.06
CA LEU A 215 -20.58 0.88 16.29
C LEU A 215 -19.39 1.84 16.06
N ASP A 216 -19.48 3.01 16.65
CA ASP A 216 -18.41 3.99 16.63
C ASP A 216 -17.55 3.84 17.88
N LEU A 217 -16.32 3.31 17.70
CA LEU A 217 -15.39 3.09 18.81
C LEU A 217 -14.82 4.38 19.41
N SER A 218 -15.02 5.52 18.75
CA SER A 218 -14.53 6.82 19.23
C SER A 218 -15.46 7.51 20.19
N LYS A 219 -16.74 7.09 20.23
CA LYS A 219 -17.74 7.76 21.07
C LYS A 219 -17.42 7.65 22.56
N SER A 220 -17.69 8.72 23.28
CA SER A 220 -17.58 8.75 24.74
C SER A 220 -18.47 7.69 25.37
N GLY A 221 -17.91 6.93 26.34
CA GLY A 221 -18.62 5.81 26.99
C GLY A 221 -18.50 4.47 26.26
N GLN A 222 -17.91 4.42 25.05
CA GLN A 222 -17.64 3.16 24.36
C GLN A 222 -16.44 2.45 24.99
N THR A 223 -16.70 1.25 25.54
CA THR A 223 -15.69 0.41 26.21
C THR A 223 -15.15 -0.72 25.34
N ASP A 224 -15.82 -1.02 24.21
CA ASP A 224 -15.37 -2.10 23.32
C ASP A 224 -14.16 -1.65 22.50
N THR A 225 -13.25 -2.58 22.21
CA THR A 225 -12.01 -2.34 21.48
C THR A 225 -11.77 -3.46 20.50
N ILE A 226 -11.00 -3.17 19.44
CA ILE A 226 -10.53 -4.19 18.51
C ILE A 226 -9.43 -4.99 19.19
N VAL A 227 -9.58 -6.32 19.23
CA VAL A 227 -8.61 -7.26 19.79
C VAL A 227 -7.66 -7.76 18.71
N ASN A 228 -8.22 -8.14 17.56
CA ASN A 228 -7.46 -8.62 16.42
C ASN A 228 -8.25 -8.48 15.12
N ARG A 229 -7.54 -8.60 14.01
CA ARG A 229 -8.15 -8.82 12.69
C ARG A 229 -8.48 -10.30 12.53
N GLU A 230 -9.51 -10.56 11.74
CA GLU A 230 -9.94 -11.91 11.40
C GLU A 230 -9.78 -12.14 9.91
N ASP A 231 -9.41 -13.35 9.54
CA ASP A 231 -9.37 -13.78 8.15
C ASP A 231 -10.81 -14.11 7.68
N PRO A 232 -11.38 -13.36 6.73
CA PRO A 232 -12.73 -13.64 6.21
C PRO A 232 -12.92 -15.06 5.70
N GLN A 233 -11.87 -15.68 5.15
CA GLN A 233 -11.93 -17.03 4.60
C GLN A 233 -12.16 -18.08 5.68
N LYS A 234 -11.64 -17.88 6.90
CA LYS A 234 -11.86 -18.77 8.04
C LYS A 234 -13.31 -18.79 8.52
N TRP A 235 -14.01 -17.67 8.31
CA TRP A 235 -15.38 -17.49 8.76
C TRP A 235 -16.41 -17.85 7.68
N GLN A 236 -15.99 -18.07 6.43
CA GLN A 236 -16.84 -18.42 5.29
C GLN A 236 -18.04 -17.47 5.10
N PHE A 237 -17.89 -16.20 5.45
CA PHE A 237 -18.93 -15.20 5.23
C PHE A 237 -19.06 -14.92 3.73
N SER A 238 -20.25 -15.19 3.19
CA SER A 238 -20.62 -14.75 1.85
C SER A 238 -20.92 -13.25 1.87
N ASN A 239 -20.28 -12.49 1.00
CA ASN A 239 -20.64 -11.10 0.72
C ASN A 239 -20.32 -10.06 1.84
N LEU A 240 -19.15 -10.15 2.48
CA LEU A 240 -18.70 -9.11 3.41
C LEU A 240 -18.62 -7.72 2.76
N ASN A 241 -18.36 -7.67 1.46
CA ASN A 241 -18.25 -6.41 0.71
C ASN A 241 -19.55 -5.58 0.75
N ALA A 242 -20.71 -6.23 0.77
CA ALA A 242 -22.00 -5.52 0.90
C ALA A 242 -22.16 -4.76 2.22
N LEU A 243 -21.33 -5.02 3.23
CA LEU A 243 -21.39 -4.30 4.50
C LEU A 243 -20.70 -2.93 4.46
N TRP A 244 -19.77 -2.71 3.53
CA TRP A 244 -18.96 -1.48 3.50
C TRP A 244 -18.87 -0.80 2.12
N GLN A 245 -19.26 -1.48 1.05
CA GLN A 245 -19.44 -0.89 -0.28
C GLN A 245 -20.89 -0.42 -0.39
N GLU A 246 -21.12 0.85 -0.66
CA GLU A 246 -22.41 1.41 -1.08
C GLU A 246 -22.54 1.33 -2.59
#